data_6d1e858101586f0135345fcd5cd0253b
#
_entry.id   6d1e858101586f0135345fcd5cd0253b
#
_cell.length_a   1.000
_cell.length_b   1.000
_cell.length_c   1.000
_cell.angle_alpha   90.00
_cell.angle_beta   90.00
_cell.angle_gamma   90.00
#
_symmetry.space_group_name_H-M   'P 1'
#
loop_
_entity.id
_entity.type
_entity.pdbx_description
1 polymer ?
#
loop_
_entity_poly.entity_id
_entity_poly.type
_entity_poly.pdbx_seq_one_letter_code
_entity_poly.pdbx_strand_id
1 'polypeptide(L)'
;MQAPLQQLFDRGSLWLGNQPNHAADQASFVTTGQLELDQALGGGWQSQRLHEIQVPQFFVGELALVAPALMRATQQKRPIFWLSPPAVPYAPALAQLPLAESERQQAQHIVLTPSRPADALWAAETILHSGQAGVLLLWAEQPSAIAIRRLHLAAAESGAYVFILSPWQAEEARSYATRLRVHLSQDSVTGNGQVQWQLLKRTGGWPLRLARQALPKWPGK
;
A
#
# COMPACT_ATOMS: atom_id res chain seq x y z
N MET A 1 -26.86 18.09 30.74
CA MET A 1 -26.97 16.66 30.34
C MET A 1 -26.27 16.40 29.03
N GLN A 2 -24.95 16.73 28.91
CA GLN A 2 -24.12 16.47 27.70
C GLN A 2 -22.90 15.57 27.99
N ALA A 3 -22.73 15.10 29.21
CA ALA A 3 -21.56 14.39 29.68
C ALA A 3 -21.31 12.97 29.10
N PRO A 4 -22.33 12.14 28.77
CA PRO A 4 -22.03 10.75 28.39
C PRO A 4 -21.47 10.61 26.97
N LEU A 5 -21.88 11.44 26.02
CA LEU A 5 -21.38 11.36 24.62
C LEU A 5 -19.92 11.84 24.52
N GLN A 6 -19.56 12.93 25.19
CA GLN A 6 -18.19 13.43 25.20
C GLN A 6 -17.20 12.40 25.78
N GLN A 7 -17.59 11.72 26.86
CA GLN A 7 -16.77 10.68 27.48
C GLN A 7 -16.57 9.45 26.56
N LEU A 8 -17.52 9.14 25.67
CA LEU A 8 -17.39 8.06 24.70
C LEU A 8 -16.47 8.46 23.55
N PHE A 9 -16.45 9.74 23.15
CA PHE A 9 -15.48 10.28 22.21
C PHE A 9 -14.06 10.28 22.81
N ASP A 10 -13.91 10.76 24.03
CA ASP A 10 -12.62 10.84 24.73
C ASP A 10 -12.01 9.45 25.00
N ARG A 11 -12.85 8.42 25.13
CA ARG A 11 -12.43 7.01 25.25
C ARG A 11 -12.20 6.31 23.91
N GLY A 12 -12.40 7.00 22.79
CA GLY A 12 -12.28 6.41 21.45
C GLY A 12 -13.36 5.38 21.11
N SER A 13 -14.43 5.29 21.90
CA SER A 13 -15.54 4.36 21.70
C SER A 13 -16.55 4.83 20.65
N LEU A 14 -16.53 6.13 20.33
CA LEU A 14 -17.29 6.74 19.23
C LEU A 14 -16.36 7.54 18.36
N TRP A 15 -16.54 7.45 17.07
CA TRP A 15 -15.78 8.16 16.05
C TRP A 15 -16.70 8.96 15.13
N LEU A 16 -16.38 10.23 14.92
CA LEU A 16 -17.01 11.05 13.90
C LEU A 16 -16.24 10.82 12.58
N GLY A 17 -16.91 10.31 11.55
CA GLY A 17 -16.32 9.87 10.29
C GLY A 17 -15.49 10.91 9.52
N ASN A 18 -15.49 12.18 9.97
CA ASN A 18 -14.71 13.27 9.40
C ASN A 18 -13.52 13.72 10.30
N GLN A 19 -13.29 13.06 11.43
CA GLN A 19 -12.14 13.36 12.30
C GLN A 19 -11.10 12.24 12.21
N PRO A 20 -9.78 12.58 12.24
CA PRO A 20 -8.74 11.56 12.35
C PRO A 20 -8.94 10.78 13.66
N ASN A 21 -8.96 9.47 13.56
CA ASN A 21 -9.14 8.59 14.71
C ASN A 21 -7.86 8.62 15.56
N HIS A 22 -7.93 9.13 16.79
CA HIS A 22 -6.80 9.19 17.72
C HIS A 22 -6.25 7.81 18.13
N ALA A 23 -6.96 6.70 17.86
CA ALA A 23 -6.40 5.34 17.97
C ALA A 23 -5.34 5.03 16.89
N ALA A 24 -5.10 5.96 15.94
CA ALA A 24 -4.09 5.85 14.90
C ALA A 24 -2.70 6.40 15.33
N ASP A 25 -2.51 6.76 16.59
CA ASP A 25 -1.29 7.43 17.09
C ASP A 25 0.02 6.60 16.99
N GLN A 26 -0.04 5.35 16.56
CA GLN A 26 1.15 4.54 16.25
C GLN A 26 1.36 4.31 14.75
N ALA A 27 0.39 4.64 13.90
CA ALA A 27 0.52 4.45 12.47
C ALA A 27 1.30 5.60 11.84
N SER A 28 2.37 5.29 11.14
CA SER A 28 3.15 6.27 10.38
C SER A 28 2.67 6.34 8.93
N PHE A 29 2.73 7.53 8.34
CA PHE A 29 2.45 7.74 6.93
C PHE A 29 3.75 7.82 6.13
N VAL A 30 3.69 7.35 4.90
CA VAL A 30 4.74 7.53 3.90
C VAL A 30 4.10 8.02 2.60
N THR A 31 4.74 8.98 1.95
CA THR A 31 4.26 9.52 0.66
C THR A 31 4.12 8.40 -0.38
N THR A 32 3.17 8.56 -1.30
CA THR A 32 3.07 7.74 -2.52
C THR A 32 4.03 8.24 -3.62
N GLY A 33 4.66 9.40 -3.42
CA GLY A 33 5.40 10.13 -4.44
C GLY A 33 4.50 10.93 -5.40
N GLN A 34 3.18 10.98 -5.14
CA GLN A 34 2.19 11.70 -5.95
C GLN A 34 1.37 12.62 -5.04
N LEU A 35 1.60 13.94 -5.16
CA LEU A 35 1.03 14.93 -4.24
C LEU A 35 -0.50 14.85 -4.13
N GLU A 36 -1.21 14.76 -5.26
CA GLU A 36 -2.68 14.69 -5.26
C GLU A 36 -3.20 13.41 -4.59
N LEU A 37 -2.48 12.29 -4.81
CA LEU A 37 -2.82 11.02 -4.18
C LEU A 37 -2.56 11.07 -2.67
N ASP A 38 -1.44 11.66 -2.25
CA ASP A 38 -1.11 11.85 -0.83
C ASP A 38 -2.17 12.71 -0.12
N GLN A 39 -2.58 13.81 -0.72
CA GLN A 39 -3.65 14.66 -0.21
C GLN A 39 -4.98 13.89 -0.09
N ALA A 40 -5.32 13.12 -1.13
CA ALA A 40 -6.53 12.31 -1.13
C ALA A 40 -6.50 11.18 -0.08
N LEU A 41 -5.33 10.66 0.27
CA LEU A 41 -5.12 9.63 1.30
C LEU A 41 -4.91 10.20 2.71
N GLY A 42 -4.81 11.52 2.85
CA GLY A 42 -4.56 12.15 4.14
C GLY A 42 -3.12 12.04 4.64
N GLY A 43 -2.15 11.93 3.72
CA GLY A 43 -0.71 11.86 4.02
C GLY A 43 0.05 10.74 3.32
N GLY A 44 -0.62 9.97 2.46
CA GLY A 44 -0.02 8.86 1.72
C GLY A 44 -0.38 7.48 2.28
N TRP A 45 0.53 6.51 2.14
CA TRP A 45 0.31 5.15 2.64
C TRP A 45 0.48 5.09 4.16
N GLN A 46 -0.49 4.51 4.84
CA GLN A 46 -0.49 4.33 6.28
C GLN A 46 0.07 2.96 6.65
N SER A 47 1.05 2.90 7.57
CA SER A 47 1.51 1.62 8.13
C SER A 47 0.39 0.94 8.94
N GLN A 48 0.54 -0.34 9.22
CA GLN A 48 -0.49 -1.12 9.95
C GLN A 48 -1.84 -1.19 9.23
N ARG A 49 -1.84 -0.97 7.92
CA ARG A 49 -3.04 -1.03 7.09
C ARG A 49 -2.79 -1.87 5.85
N LEU A 50 -3.85 -2.50 5.37
CA LEU A 50 -3.84 -3.28 4.14
C LEU A 50 -4.32 -2.40 2.99
N HIS A 51 -3.46 -2.18 2.00
CA HIS A 51 -3.73 -1.40 0.80
C HIS A 51 -3.83 -2.31 -0.42
N GLU A 52 -4.77 -2.04 -1.31
CA GLU A 52 -4.87 -2.70 -2.61
C GLU A 52 -4.54 -1.71 -3.73
N ILE A 53 -3.68 -2.13 -4.65
CA ILE A 53 -3.36 -1.42 -5.90
C ILE A 53 -3.78 -2.32 -7.06
N GLN A 54 -4.85 -1.94 -7.75
CA GLN A 54 -5.35 -2.64 -8.92
C GLN A 54 -4.78 -2.02 -10.19
N VAL A 55 -4.19 -2.83 -11.04
CA VAL A 55 -3.59 -2.41 -12.32
C VAL A 55 -4.21 -3.15 -13.48
N PRO A 56 -4.30 -2.54 -14.69
CA PRO A 56 -4.80 -3.24 -15.87
C PRO A 56 -3.83 -4.36 -16.31
N GLN A 57 -2.56 -4.16 -16.07
CA GLN A 57 -1.46 -5.11 -16.23
C GLN A 57 -0.33 -4.74 -15.28
N PHE A 58 0.54 -5.67 -14.92
CA PHE A 58 1.70 -5.37 -14.10
C PHE A 58 2.80 -4.66 -14.92
N PHE A 59 3.71 -3.99 -14.21
CA PHE A 59 4.84 -3.22 -14.77
C PHE A 59 4.44 -1.92 -15.50
N VAL A 60 3.42 -1.25 -14.99
CA VAL A 60 2.93 0.04 -15.51
C VAL A 60 3.28 1.23 -14.60
N GLY A 61 4.26 1.04 -13.71
CA GLY A 61 4.71 2.07 -12.78
C GLY A 61 4.09 2.00 -11.39
N GLU A 62 3.32 0.96 -11.08
CA GLU A 62 2.70 0.74 -9.77
C GLU A 62 3.72 0.66 -8.65
N LEU A 63 4.90 0.12 -8.92
CA LEU A 63 5.99 0.03 -7.94
C LEU A 63 6.56 1.40 -7.56
N ALA A 64 6.47 2.40 -8.44
CA ALA A 64 6.90 3.75 -8.10
C ALA A 64 6.07 4.36 -6.96
N LEU A 65 4.79 3.95 -6.83
CA LEU A 65 3.92 4.40 -5.74
C LEU A 65 4.31 3.82 -4.37
N VAL A 66 4.95 2.67 -4.35
CA VAL A 66 5.39 2.00 -3.12
C VAL A 66 6.86 2.20 -2.83
N ALA A 67 7.63 2.78 -3.78
CA ALA A 67 9.06 3.03 -3.61
C ALA A 67 9.41 3.82 -2.35
N PRO A 68 8.66 4.87 -1.94
CA PRO A 68 8.93 5.56 -0.69
C PRO A 68 8.78 4.66 0.56
N ALA A 69 7.85 3.69 0.53
CA ALA A 69 7.71 2.71 1.60
C ALA A 69 8.91 1.74 1.64
N LEU A 70 9.43 1.32 0.46
CA LEU A 70 10.65 0.51 0.37
C LEU A 70 11.85 1.25 0.98
N MET A 71 12.01 2.53 0.62
CA MET A 71 13.07 3.39 1.19
C MET A 71 12.94 3.50 2.71
N ARG A 72 11.74 3.75 3.20
CA ARG A 72 11.46 3.86 4.64
C ARG A 72 11.81 2.56 5.38
N ALA A 73 11.43 1.41 4.84
CA ALA A 73 11.76 0.11 5.43
C ALA A 73 13.29 -0.12 5.46
N THR A 74 13.99 0.20 4.37
CA THR A 74 15.45 0.11 4.29
C THR A 74 16.12 0.99 5.35
N GLN A 75 15.71 2.26 5.50
CA GLN A 75 16.21 3.18 6.51
C GLN A 75 15.98 2.67 7.94
N GLN A 76 14.88 1.98 8.16
CA GLN A 76 14.55 1.34 9.44
C GLN A 76 15.23 -0.02 9.62
N LYS A 77 16.03 -0.48 8.66
CA LYS A 77 16.68 -1.80 8.62
C LYS A 77 15.69 -2.96 8.76
N ARG A 78 14.49 -2.79 8.25
CA ARG A 78 13.41 -3.78 8.27
C ARG A 78 13.31 -4.50 6.93
N PRO A 79 13.13 -5.83 6.90
CA PRO A 79 13.03 -6.60 5.67
C PRO A 79 11.84 -6.18 4.79
N ILE A 80 12.05 -6.30 3.49
CA ILE A 80 11.05 -6.09 2.45
C ILE A 80 10.73 -7.45 1.81
N PHE A 81 9.48 -7.86 1.93
CA PHE A 81 9.01 -9.15 1.42
C PHE A 81 8.25 -8.97 0.10
N TRP A 82 8.59 -9.79 -0.88
CA TRP A 82 7.99 -9.87 -2.20
C TRP A 82 7.37 -11.25 -2.36
N LEU A 83 6.05 -11.37 -2.29
CA LEU A 83 5.34 -12.63 -2.36
C LEU A 83 4.67 -12.79 -3.71
N SER A 84 5.02 -13.87 -4.40
CA SER A 84 4.51 -14.20 -5.73
C SER A 84 4.64 -13.06 -6.75
N PRO A 85 5.77 -12.34 -6.81
CA PRO A 85 5.93 -11.29 -7.81
C PRO A 85 5.92 -11.91 -9.21
N PRO A 86 5.34 -11.21 -10.22
CA PRO A 86 5.29 -11.70 -11.61
C PRO A 86 6.68 -11.78 -12.27
N ALA A 87 7.67 -11.10 -11.69
CA ALA A 87 9.09 -11.23 -12.02
C ALA A 87 9.93 -10.90 -10.80
N VAL A 88 11.16 -11.41 -10.76
CA VAL A 88 12.13 -11.09 -9.71
C VAL A 88 12.40 -9.58 -9.70
N PRO A 89 12.39 -8.90 -8.54
CA PRO A 89 12.70 -7.49 -8.46
C PRO A 89 14.06 -7.16 -9.09
N TYR A 90 14.06 -6.14 -9.95
CA TYR A 90 15.25 -5.76 -10.70
C TYR A 90 16.25 -5.01 -9.82
N ALA A 91 17.29 -5.68 -9.34
CA ALA A 91 18.27 -5.13 -8.41
C ALA A 91 18.89 -3.79 -8.85
N PRO A 92 19.26 -3.56 -10.14
CA PRO A 92 19.76 -2.25 -10.55
C PRO A 92 18.75 -1.09 -10.39
N ALA A 93 17.44 -1.35 -10.50
CA ALA A 93 16.44 -0.33 -10.23
C ALA A 93 16.33 -0.04 -8.72
N LEU A 94 16.40 -1.07 -7.88
CA LEU A 94 16.43 -0.90 -6.44
C LEU A 94 17.67 -0.13 -5.97
N ALA A 95 18.83 -0.36 -6.60
CA ALA A 95 20.05 0.37 -6.34
C ALA A 95 19.99 1.86 -6.72
N GLN A 96 19.05 2.27 -7.59
CA GLN A 96 18.84 3.68 -7.96
C GLN A 96 17.96 4.45 -6.96
N LEU A 97 17.38 3.78 -5.98
CA LEU A 97 16.65 4.49 -4.92
C LEU A 97 17.58 5.51 -4.23
N PRO A 98 17.11 6.73 -3.95
CA PRO A 98 17.90 7.78 -3.31
C PRO A 98 18.14 7.47 -1.82
N LEU A 99 18.96 6.47 -1.58
CA LEU A 99 19.40 5.98 -0.28
C LEU A 99 20.92 6.14 -0.15
N ALA A 100 21.41 6.32 1.06
CA ALA A 100 22.84 6.27 1.31
C ALA A 100 23.41 4.88 0.98
N GLU A 101 24.70 4.80 0.61
CA GLU A 101 25.34 3.52 0.27
C GLU A 101 25.26 2.52 1.42
N SER A 102 25.46 2.99 2.65
CA SER A 102 25.35 2.16 3.86
C SER A 102 23.90 1.63 4.07
N GLU A 103 22.87 2.39 3.69
CA GLU A 103 21.49 1.95 3.76
C GLU A 103 21.22 0.89 2.68
N ARG A 104 21.69 1.11 1.44
CA ARG A 104 21.55 0.14 0.35
C ARG A 104 22.19 -1.20 0.67
N GLN A 105 23.38 -1.20 1.27
CA GLN A 105 24.09 -2.43 1.66
C GLN A 105 23.36 -3.20 2.76
N GLN A 106 22.52 -2.55 3.54
CA GLN A 106 21.74 -3.18 4.61
C GLN A 106 20.31 -3.53 4.16
N ALA A 107 19.91 -3.19 2.93
CA ALA A 107 18.58 -3.50 2.39
C ALA A 107 18.39 -5.02 2.29
N GLN A 108 17.35 -5.53 2.90
CA GLN A 108 16.99 -6.93 2.87
C GLN A 108 15.74 -7.13 2.02
N HIS A 109 15.92 -7.63 0.80
CA HIS A 109 14.82 -8.00 -0.10
C HIS A 109 14.67 -9.53 -0.10
N ILE A 110 13.54 -10.02 0.37
CA ILE A 110 13.23 -11.44 0.48
C ILE A 110 12.12 -11.76 -0.50
N VAL A 111 12.41 -12.60 -1.49
CA VAL A 111 11.47 -13.00 -2.55
C VAL A 111 10.99 -14.40 -2.27
N LEU A 112 9.68 -14.58 -2.18
CA LEU A 112 9.02 -15.88 -2.00
C LEU A 112 8.05 -16.12 -3.16
N THR A 113 8.16 -17.29 -3.78
CA THR A 113 7.32 -17.71 -4.91
C THR A 113 6.63 -19.04 -4.61
N PRO A 114 5.69 -19.08 -3.65
CA PRO A 114 4.94 -20.29 -3.36
C PRO A 114 4.17 -20.80 -4.58
N SER A 115 4.13 -22.12 -4.77
CA SER A 115 3.46 -22.73 -5.93
C SER A 115 1.94 -22.61 -5.89
N ARG A 116 1.34 -22.48 -4.70
CA ARG A 116 -0.11 -22.34 -4.52
C ARG A 116 -0.47 -20.98 -3.97
N PRO A 117 -1.52 -20.33 -4.47
CA PRO A 117 -1.99 -19.04 -3.94
C PRO A 117 -2.31 -19.06 -2.43
N ALA A 118 -2.81 -20.17 -1.93
CA ALA A 118 -3.10 -20.34 -0.50
C ALA A 118 -1.83 -20.29 0.37
N ASP A 119 -0.72 -20.82 -0.12
CA ASP A 119 0.57 -20.80 0.60
C ASP A 119 1.14 -19.38 0.62
N ALA A 120 0.94 -18.59 -0.44
CA ALA A 120 1.32 -17.18 -0.47
C ALA A 120 0.55 -16.36 0.57
N LEU A 121 -0.76 -16.58 0.69
CA LEU A 121 -1.59 -15.92 1.70
C LEU A 121 -1.19 -16.33 3.12
N TRP A 122 -0.93 -17.61 3.35
CA TRP A 122 -0.44 -18.12 4.64
C TRP A 122 0.94 -17.53 4.99
N ALA A 123 1.86 -17.50 4.03
CA ALA A 123 3.19 -16.90 4.22
C ALA A 123 3.08 -15.41 4.57
N ALA A 124 2.22 -14.66 3.85
CA ALA A 124 1.97 -13.26 4.12
C ALA A 124 1.49 -13.03 5.57
N GLU A 125 0.52 -13.83 6.01
CA GLU A 125 -0.01 -13.75 7.37
C GLU A 125 1.07 -14.09 8.42
N THR A 126 1.84 -15.14 8.20
CA THR A 126 2.95 -15.54 9.09
C THR A 126 4.01 -14.45 9.20
N ILE A 127 4.41 -13.85 8.08
CA ILE A 127 5.38 -12.73 8.04
C ILE A 127 4.85 -11.53 8.83
N LEU A 128 3.58 -11.18 8.67
CA LEU A 128 2.99 -10.04 9.37
C LEU A 128 2.93 -10.28 10.88
N HIS A 129 2.53 -11.49 11.32
CA HIS A 129 2.52 -11.85 12.74
C HIS A 129 3.92 -11.90 13.37
N SER A 130 4.98 -12.10 12.59
CA SER A 130 6.35 -12.00 13.11
C SER A 130 6.73 -10.59 13.59
N GLY A 131 6.01 -9.56 13.13
CA GLY A 131 6.29 -8.15 13.42
C GLY A 131 7.59 -7.62 12.80
N GLN A 132 8.32 -8.43 12.02
CA GLN A 132 9.65 -8.04 11.49
C GLN A 132 9.56 -7.29 10.15
N ALA A 133 8.51 -7.50 9.37
CA ALA A 133 8.40 -6.89 8.05
C ALA A 133 8.30 -5.35 8.11
N GLY A 134 9.11 -4.66 7.32
CA GLY A 134 8.96 -3.22 7.06
C GLY A 134 7.93 -2.98 5.95
N VAL A 135 8.03 -3.76 4.86
CA VAL A 135 7.09 -3.77 3.75
C VAL A 135 6.77 -5.20 3.36
N LEU A 136 5.51 -5.46 3.05
CA LEU A 136 5.05 -6.70 2.42
C LEU A 136 4.28 -6.35 1.15
N LEU A 137 4.77 -6.85 0.01
CA LEU A 137 4.14 -6.79 -1.30
C LEU A 137 3.64 -8.19 -1.65
N LEU A 138 2.35 -8.35 -1.87
CA LEU A 138 1.74 -9.61 -2.27
C LEU A 138 1.03 -9.44 -3.62
N TRP A 139 1.44 -10.20 -4.62
CA TRP A 139 0.69 -10.32 -5.86
C TRP A 139 -0.35 -11.42 -5.73
N ALA A 140 -1.62 -11.05 -5.85
CA ALA A 140 -2.74 -11.99 -5.72
C ALA A 140 -3.87 -11.59 -6.65
N GLU A 141 -4.34 -12.52 -7.49
CA GLU A 141 -5.38 -12.20 -8.47
C GLU A 141 -6.76 -12.05 -7.84
N GLN A 142 -7.20 -13.00 -7.05
CA GLN A 142 -8.55 -12.99 -6.45
C GLN A 142 -8.56 -13.58 -5.03
N PRO A 143 -7.90 -12.92 -4.06
CA PRO A 143 -7.92 -13.42 -2.70
C PRO A 143 -9.35 -13.37 -2.13
N SER A 144 -9.74 -14.39 -1.37
CA SER A 144 -11.08 -14.45 -0.76
C SER A 144 -11.29 -13.34 0.27
N ALA A 145 -12.55 -12.95 0.51
CA ALA A 145 -12.87 -11.95 1.53
C ALA A 145 -12.38 -12.36 2.94
N ILE A 146 -12.38 -13.66 3.23
CA ILE A 146 -11.87 -14.22 4.49
C ILE A 146 -10.35 -14.01 4.58
N ALA A 147 -9.60 -14.32 3.53
CA ALA A 147 -8.15 -14.12 3.48
C ALA A 147 -7.80 -12.63 3.64
N ILE A 148 -8.50 -11.73 2.95
CA ILE A 148 -8.30 -10.29 3.08
C ILE A 148 -8.57 -9.81 4.50
N ARG A 149 -9.62 -10.31 5.15
CA ARG A 149 -9.93 -9.95 6.54
C ARG A 149 -8.81 -10.41 7.49
N ARG A 150 -8.27 -11.61 7.32
CA ARG A 150 -7.15 -12.12 8.12
C ARG A 150 -5.90 -11.28 7.93
N LEU A 151 -5.53 -10.99 6.68
CA LEU A 151 -4.39 -10.11 6.36
C LEU A 151 -4.58 -8.70 6.92
N HIS A 152 -5.81 -8.16 6.88
CA HIS A 152 -6.11 -6.85 7.46
C HIS A 152 -5.84 -6.82 8.97
N LEU A 153 -6.24 -7.86 9.70
CA LEU A 153 -5.98 -7.99 11.14
C LEU A 153 -4.48 -8.14 11.41
N ALA A 154 -3.80 -9.03 10.69
CA ALA A 154 -2.36 -9.22 10.83
C ALA A 154 -1.56 -7.94 10.49
N ALA A 155 -1.99 -7.18 9.47
CA ALA A 155 -1.39 -5.91 9.11
C ALA A 155 -1.50 -4.89 10.26
N ALA A 156 -2.64 -4.84 10.95
CA ALA A 156 -2.90 -3.90 12.04
C ALA A 156 -1.92 -4.10 13.23
N GLU A 157 -1.41 -5.30 13.40
CA GLU A 157 -0.48 -5.67 14.49
C GLU A 157 0.99 -5.61 14.08
N SER A 158 1.29 -5.63 12.76
CA SER A 158 2.65 -5.85 12.26
C SER A 158 3.57 -4.62 12.25
N GLY A 159 3.02 -3.42 12.25
CA GLY A 159 3.79 -2.18 12.02
C GLY A 159 4.30 -2.01 10.58
N ALA A 160 3.98 -2.94 9.66
CA ALA A 160 4.42 -2.92 8.27
C ALA A 160 3.53 -2.04 7.37
N TYR A 161 4.09 -1.66 6.21
CA TYR A 161 3.29 -1.22 5.07
C TYR A 161 2.92 -2.44 4.23
N VAL A 162 1.63 -2.69 4.03
CA VAL A 162 1.16 -3.92 3.39
C VAL A 162 0.37 -3.62 2.14
N PHE A 163 0.83 -4.16 1.01
CA PHE A 163 0.24 -3.92 -0.31
C PHE A 163 -0.15 -5.23 -0.97
N ILE A 164 -1.38 -5.28 -1.50
CA ILE A 164 -1.81 -6.30 -2.44
C ILE A 164 -1.84 -5.67 -3.83
N LEU A 165 -1.09 -6.24 -4.76
CA LEU A 165 -1.10 -5.86 -6.16
C LEU A 165 -1.94 -6.89 -6.93
N SER A 166 -2.96 -6.42 -7.62
CA SER A 166 -3.91 -7.30 -8.30
C SER A 166 -4.32 -6.76 -9.67
N PRO A 167 -4.80 -7.62 -10.59
CA PRO A 167 -5.55 -7.17 -11.74
C PRO A 167 -6.84 -6.45 -11.30
N TRP A 168 -7.48 -5.73 -12.23
CA TRP A 168 -8.79 -5.14 -11.96
C TRP A 168 -9.80 -6.20 -11.54
N GLN A 169 -10.51 -5.93 -10.46
CA GLN A 169 -11.51 -6.83 -9.88
C GLN A 169 -12.86 -6.13 -9.78
N ALA A 170 -13.91 -6.93 -9.62
CA ALA A 170 -15.23 -6.41 -9.32
C ALA A 170 -15.23 -5.57 -8.02
N GLU A 171 -16.12 -4.59 -7.97
CA GLU A 171 -16.26 -3.71 -6.81
C GLU A 171 -17.06 -4.41 -5.70
N GLU A 172 -16.39 -5.34 -5.00
CA GLU A 172 -16.95 -5.98 -3.82
C GLU A 172 -16.45 -5.30 -2.55
N ALA A 173 -17.29 -5.27 -1.52
CA ALA A 173 -16.91 -4.78 -0.21
C ALA A 173 -15.87 -5.71 0.41
N ARG A 174 -14.65 -5.19 0.66
CA ARG A 174 -13.53 -5.93 1.24
C ARG A 174 -12.83 -5.12 2.32
N SER A 175 -12.14 -5.82 3.24
CA SER A 175 -11.49 -5.22 4.41
C SER A 175 -10.15 -4.54 4.10
N TYR A 176 -10.04 -3.84 2.97
CA TYR A 176 -8.90 -2.96 2.69
C TYR A 176 -9.11 -1.59 3.37
N ALA A 177 -8.03 -0.97 3.81
CA ALA A 177 -8.07 0.43 4.23
C ALA A 177 -8.13 1.37 3.01
N THR A 178 -7.36 1.05 1.97
CA THR A 178 -7.35 1.77 0.70
C THR A 178 -7.49 0.78 -0.45
N ARG A 179 -8.29 1.14 -1.45
CA ARG A 179 -8.36 0.44 -2.75
C ARG A 179 -8.12 1.46 -3.85
N LEU A 180 -6.99 1.37 -4.48
CA LEU A 180 -6.56 2.22 -5.58
C LEU A 180 -6.65 1.45 -6.90
N ARG A 181 -7.37 1.98 -7.89
CA ARG A 181 -7.39 1.47 -9.26
C ARG A 181 -6.60 2.40 -10.17
N VAL A 182 -5.72 1.83 -10.94
CA VAL A 182 -4.87 2.53 -11.92
C VAL A 182 -5.53 2.43 -13.29
N HIS A 183 -5.80 3.57 -13.91
CA HIS A 183 -6.22 3.64 -15.31
C HIS A 183 -5.08 4.21 -16.14
N LEU A 184 -4.75 3.53 -17.24
CA LEU A 184 -3.76 3.99 -18.19
C LEU A 184 -4.45 4.56 -19.42
N SER A 185 -3.89 5.62 -19.95
CA SER A 185 -4.30 6.24 -21.22
C SER A 185 -3.07 6.82 -21.91
N GLN A 186 -3.22 7.18 -23.17
CA GLN A 186 -2.24 7.99 -23.88
C GLN A 186 -2.80 9.40 -24.04
N ASP A 187 -1.94 10.38 -23.94
CA ASP A 187 -2.27 11.75 -24.28
C ASP A 187 -2.46 11.84 -25.81
N SER A 188 -3.62 12.34 -26.24
CA SER A 188 -3.99 12.40 -27.66
C SER A 188 -3.15 13.39 -28.46
N VAL A 189 -2.49 14.33 -27.81
CA VAL A 189 -1.68 15.39 -28.45
C VAL A 189 -0.20 15.00 -28.48
N THR A 190 0.33 14.53 -27.34
CA THR A 190 1.77 14.23 -27.19
C THR A 190 2.11 12.75 -27.39
N GLY A 191 1.12 11.87 -27.40
CA GLY A 191 1.33 10.41 -27.42
C GLY A 191 1.92 9.83 -26.13
N ASN A 192 2.19 10.67 -25.13
CA ASN A 192 2.79 10.25 -23.87
C ASN A 192 1.80 9.43 -23.04
N GLY A 193 2.32 8.45 -22.32
CA GLY A 193 1.53 7.68 -21.35
C GLY A 193 1.03 8.57 -20.21
N GLN A 194 -0.24 8.44 -19.88
CA GLN A 194 -0.89 9.11 -18.76
C GLN A 194 -1.50 8.09 -17.82
N VAL A 195 -1.60 8.45 -16.55
CA VAL A 195 -2.26 7.69 -15.53
C VAL A 195 -3.39 8.49 -14.90
N GLN A 196 -4.45 7.79 -14.52
CA GLN A 196 -5.51 8.34 -13.68
C GLN A 196 -5.72 7.41 -12.49
N TRP A 197 -5.70 7.98 -11.31
CA TRP A 197 -5.95 7.28 -10.06
C TRP A 197 -7.44 7.32 -9.73
N GLN A 198 -8.00 6.17 -9.42
CA GLN A 198 -9.35 6.04 -8.89
C GLN A 198 -9.28 5.38 -7.53
N LEU A 199 -9.55 6.12 -6.48
CA LEU A 199 -9.73 5.60 -5.14
C LEU A 199 -11.14 5.00 -5.03
N LEU A 200 -11.24 3.68 -5.04
CA LEU A 200 -12.50 2.95 -4.83
C LEU A 200 -12.88 2.95 -3.35
N LYS A 201 -11.86 3.00 -2.47
CA LYS A 201 -12.03 3.07 -1.03
C LYS A 201 -10.83 3.79 -0.41
N ARG A 202 -11.09 4.60 0.61
CA ARG A 202 -10.06 5.26 1.44
C ARG A 202 -10.60 5.51 2.84
N THR A 203 -9.70 5.58 3.82
CA THR A 203 -10.06 5.95 5.20
C THR A 203 -10.47 7.41 5.23
N GLY A 204 -11.58 7.70 5.92
CA GLY A 204 -12.05 9.08 6.15
C GLY A 204 -12.60 9.81 4.92
N GLY A 205 -12.92 9.10 3.82
CA GLY A 205 -13.43 9.76 2.62
C GLY A 205 -14.22 8.86 1.67
N TRP A 206 -14.96 9.49 0.77
CA TRP A 206 -15.70 8.82 -0.29
C TRP A 206 -14.78 8.40 -1.44
N PRO A 207 -15.23 7.46 -2.31
CA PRO A 207 -14.53 7.16 -3.56
C PRO A 207 -14.26 8.42 -4.36
N LEU A 208 -13.10 8.48 -5.00
CA LEU A 208 -12.63 9.67 -5.71
C LEU A 208 -11.84 9.27 -6.95
N ARG A 209 -12.04 10.00 -8.05
CA ARG A 209 -11.21 9.90 -9.25
C ARG A 209 -10.40 11.18 -9.38
N LEU A 210 -9.08 11.04 -9.39
CA LEU A 210 -8.15 12.17 -9.54
C LEU A 210 -8.00 12.56 -11.01
N ALA A 211 -7.43 13.73 -11.26
CA ALA A 211 -7.10 14.18 -12.60
C ALA A 211 -6.10 13.22 -13.29
N ARG A 212 -6.06 13.25 -14.63
CA ARG A 212 -5.03 12.54 -15.38
C ARG A 212 -3.70 13.27 -15.22
N GLN A 213 -2.63 12.50 -15.10
CA GLN A 213 -1.28 13.02 -14.92
C GLN A 213 -0.24 12.12 -15.62
N ALA A 214 0.99 12.58 -15.71
CA ALA A 214 2.08 11.78 -16.23
C ALA A 214 2.28 10.50 -15.41
N LEU A 215 2.80 9.45 -16.04
CA LEU A 215 3.16 8.22 -15.35
C LEU A 215 4.14 8.52 -14.20
N PRO A 216 3.96 7.86 -13.04
CA PRO A 216 4.90 8.01 -11.93
C PRO A 216 6.28 7.52 -12.35
N LYS A 217 7.29 8.29 -12.01
CA LYS A 217 8.69 7.94 -12.27
C LYS A 217 9.25 7.18 -11.08
N TRP A 218 10.07 6.18 -11.37
CA TRP A 218 10.87 5.54 -10.34
C TRP A 218 11.80 6.59 -9.69
N PRO A 219 11.88 6.67 -8.35
CA PRO A 219 12.80 7.59 -7.69
C PRO A 219 14.24 7.33 -8.12
N GLY A 220 15.00 8.38 -8.38
CA GLY A 220 16.41 8.28 -8.79
C GLY A 220 16.65 8.36 -10.32
N LYS A 221 15.59 8.57 -11.12
CA LYS A 221 15.72 8.87 -12.56
C LYS A 221 15.35 10.32 -12.86
#